data_c553372c9d34f6256bc3593a7290872b
#
_entry.id   c553372c9d34f6256bc3593a7290872b
#
_cell.length_a   1.000
_cell.length_b   1.000
_cell.length_c   1.000
_cell.angle_alpha   90.00
_cell.angle_beta   90.00
_cell.angle_gamma   90.00
#
_symmetry.space_group_name_H-M   'P 1'
#
loop_
_entity.id
_entity.type
_entity.pdbx_description
1 polymer ?
#
loop_
_entity_poly.entity_id
_entity_poly.type
_entity_poly.pdbx_seq_one_letter_code
_entity_poly.pdbx_strand_id
1 'polypeptide(L)'
;DKVSEGDLILVLEKEPQTNKIDEEKPNIEKEFKKIKVIKPEIEQATNNQIKTLSKEISYASPKARKFARELGVDINQVLGSEKDGRVIEEDIKKFVSSKPKNIVEIKEDKTNKIKNEFEHSDFGEIEAKDIPRVKKLSSVYLTNSWTTIPHVTNHDEADITEIENFRSSLTDIYTGEKIKITPLAFIIKALVASLKKFPSFNSSIDEIESGKMTLKKYFHIGIAVDTPNGLMVPKIRNANNKKISLLSKELKEVSELCRNLKIDKKELFGGSMTITSLGGIGGSFFTPIINFPEVAILGVGK
;
A
#
# COMPACT_ATOMS: atom_id res chain seq x y z
N ASP A 1 26.30 38.25 0.75
CA ASP A 1 26.36 38.97 2.02
C ASP A 1 26.54 37.95 3.12
N LYS A 2 27.50 38.16 4.01
CA LYS A 2 27.78 37.30 5.15
C LYS A 2 27.00 37.82 6.34
N VAL A 3 26.15 37.00 6.92
CA VAL A 3 25.42 37.32 8.15
C VAL A 3 26.27 36.84 9.33
N SER A 4 26.49 37.70 10.31
CA SER A 4 27.24 37.39 11.53
C SER A 4 26.31 37.08 12.68
N GLU A 5 26.84 36.37 13.70
CA GLU A 5 26.08 36.03 14.91
C GLU A 5 25.65 37.33 15.62
N GLY A 6 24.33 37.53 15.76
CA GLY A 6 23.72 38.75 16.33
C GLY A 6 23.02 39.65 15.33
N ASP A 7 23.08 39.37 14.03
CA ASP A 7 22.38 40.18 13.02
C ASP A 7 20.86 39.87 13.04
N LEU A 8 20.08 40.98 13.01
CA LEU A 8 18.62 40.92 13.01
C LEU A 8 18.12 40.46 11.62
N ILE A 9 17.59 39.23 11.53
CA ILE A 9 17.18 38.62 10.26
C ILE A 9 15.69 38.87 9.97
N LEU A 10 14.84 38.94 11.01
CA LEU A 10 13.39 39.13 10.87
C LEU A 10 12.79 39.81 12.10
N VAL A 11 11.88 40.75 11.89
CA VAL A 11 11.04 41.35 12.95
C VAL A 11 9.59 40.87 12.72
N LEU A 12 9.01 40.19 13.69
CA LEU A 12 7.59 39.85 13.68
C LEU A 12 6.81 40.92 14.45
N GLU A 13 6.01 41.72 13.76
CA GLU A 13 5.04 42.60 14.39
C GLU A 13 3.81 41.82 14.82
N LYS A 14 3.45 41.93 16.11
CA LYS A 14 2.17 41.40 16.61
C LYS A 14 1.07 42.39 16.22
N GLU A 15 0.07 41.93 15.49
CA GLU A 15 -1.16 42.72 15.31
C GLU A 15 -1.85 42.93 16.67
N PRO A 16 -2.42 44.14 16.91
CA PRO A 16 -3.12 44.42 18.14
C PRO A 16 -4.41 43.64 18.27
N GLN A 17 -4.60 42.97 19.39
CA GLN A 17 -5.84 42.27 19.75
C GLN A 17 -6.97 43.32 19.85
N THR A 18 -7.90 43.26 18.93
CA THR A 18 -9.18 43.97 19.04
C THR A 18 -10.23 43.07 19.70
N ASN A 19 -10.92 43.72 20.63
CA ASN A 19 -11.91 43.26 21.58
C ASN A 19 -13.04 42.38 21.01
N LYS A 20 -13.52 41.52 21.91
CA LYS A 20 -14.81 40.84 22.01
C LYS A 20 -15.92 41.43 21.13
N ILE A 21 -16.47 40.61 20.27
CA ILE A 21 -17.80 40.79 19.68
C ILE A 21 -18.58 39.48 19.87
N ASP A 22 -19.82 39.62 20.26
CA ASP A 22 -20.77 38.61 20.72
C ASP A 22 -21.03 37.46 19.73
N GLU A 23 -21.38 36.34 20.30
CA GLU A 23 -21.83 35.12 19.61
C GLU A 23 -23.13 35.38 18.82
N GLU A 24 -23.03 35.50 17.50
CA GLU A 24 -24.12 35.21 16.57
C GLU A 24 -23.71 34.04 15.68
N LYS A 25 -24.44 32.93 15.82
CA LYS A 25 -24.30 31.73 14.99
C LYS A 25 -24.74 32.05 13.56
N PRO A 26 -23.89 31.91 12.53
CA PRO A 26 -24.35 32.05 11.16
C PRO A 26 -25.16 30.80 10.75
N ASN A 27 -26.38 31.06 10.30
CA ASN A 27 -27.33 30.11 9.74
C ASN A 27 -26.83 29.66 8.33
N ILE A 28 -26.23 28.48 8.24
CA ILE A 28 -25.56 27.94 7.05
C ILE A 28 -26.53 27.40 5.98
N GLU A 29 -27.84 27.52 6.17
CA GLU A 29 -28.82 26.92 5.23
C GLU A 29 -29.23 27.78 4.01
N LYS A 30 -28.72 28.98 3.80
CA LYS A 30 -29.18 29.86 2.71
C LYS A 30 -28.19 30.15 1.56
N GLU A 31 -27.01 29.67 1.56
CA GLU A 31 -26.01 29.97 0.50
C GLU A 31 -25.80 28.88 -0.57
N PHE A 32 -26.42 27.73 -0.46
CA PHE A 32 -26.27 26.65 -1.46
C PHE A 32 -27.15 26.76 -2.70
N LYS A 33 -27.84 27.86 -2.93
CA LYS A 33 -28.77 28.01 -4.08
C LYS A 33 -28.29 28.84 -5.28
N LYS A 34 -27.00 29.08 -5.42
CA LYS A 34 -26.49 29.85 -6.59
C LYS A 34 -25.22 29.31 -7.25
N ILE A 35 -25.06 28.00 -7.35
CA ILE A 35 -24.08 27.45 -8.29
C ILE A 35 -24.84 26.88 -9.47
N LYS A 36 -24.84 27.62 -10.57
CA LYS A 36 -25.33 27.15 -11.88
C LYS A 36 -24.43 25.97 -12.32
N VAL A 37 -25.01 24.81 -12.39
CA VAL A 37 -24.41 23.65 -13.05
C VAL A 37 -24.30 23.96 -14.54
N ILE A 38 -23.10 24.20 -15.02
CA ILE A 38 -22.78 24.26 -16.45
C ILE A 38 -22.72 22.80 -16.93
N LYS A 39 -23.75 22.38 -17.66
CA LYS A 39 -23.72 21.13 -18.42
C LYS A 39 -22.78 21.34 -19.63
N PRO A 40 -21.81 20.47 -19.89
CA PRO A 40 -21.17 20.48 -21.19
C PRO A 40 -22.13 19.93 -22.24
N GLU A 41 -22.44 20.73 -23.25
CA GLU A 41 -23.04 20.28 -24.50
C GLU A 41 -22.09 19.33 -25.19
N ILE A 42 -22.50 18.07 -25.30
CA ILE A 42 -21.84 17.10 -26.19
C ILE A 42 -22.57 17.19 -27.52
N GLU A 43 -21.90 17.79 -28.47
CA GLU A 43 -22.31 17.78 -29.87
C GLU A 43 -22.40 16.35 -30.40
N GLN A 44 -23.46 16.13 -31.11
CA GLN A 44 -23.79 14.91 -31.85
C GLN A 44 -22.77 14.63 -32.93
N ALA A 45 -22.08 13.51 -32.83
CA ALA A 45 -21.40 12.91 -33.98
C ALA A 45 -21.62 11.39 -33.98
N THR A 46 -22.41 10.99 -34.96
CA THR A 46 -22.48 9.69 -35.64
C THR A 46 -22.92 8.46 -34.86
N ASN A 47 -24.19 8.23 -35.07
CA ASN A 47 -24.91 6.97 -35.16
C ASN A 47 -24.07 5.85 -35.80
N ASN A 48 -23.68 4.84 -35.04
CA ASN A 48 -23.45 3.50 -35.56
C ASN A 48 -23.76 2.46 -34.48
N GLN A 49 -24.97 1.91 -34.64
CA GLN A 49 -25.37 0.54 -34.30
C GLN A 49 -24.85 -0.04 -32.96
N ILE A 50 -25.47 0.35 -31.86
CA ILE A 50 -25.60 -0.54 -30.71
C ILE A 50 -26.83 -1.42 -31.02
N LYS A 51 -26.60 -2.60 -31.57
CA LYS A 51 -27.57 -3.68 -31.52
C LYS A 51 -27.82 -4.01 -30.05
N THR A 52 -28.98 -3.59 -29.56
CA THR A 52 -29.56 -4.13 -28.34
C THR A 52 -29.70 -5.63 -28.50
N LEU A 53 -28.79 -6.40 -27.90
CA LEU A 53 -28.95 -7.84 -27.72
C LEU A 53 -30.13 -8.02 -26.77
N SER A 54 -31.30 -8.24 -27.34
CA SER A 54 -32.43 -8.88 -26.68
C SER A 54 -31.90 -10.12 -25.98
N LYS A 55 -32.18 -10.30 -24.70
CA LYS A 55 -31.92 -11.53 -23.93
C LYS A 55 -32.74 -12.67 -24.57
N GLU A 56 -32.20 -13.27 -25.63
CA GLU A 56 -32.70 -14.55 -26.12
C GLU A 56 -32.25 -15.61 -25.11
N ILE A 57 -33.23 -16.23 -24.47
CA ILE A 57 -33.02 -17.35 -23.55
C ILE A 57 -32.46 -18.49 -24.40
N SER A 58 -31.18 -18.80 -24.25
CA SER A 58 -30.55 -19.90 -25.00
C SER A 58 -31.25 -21.23 -24.66
N TYR A 59 -31.70 -21.92 -25.70
CA TYR A 59 -32.33 -23.25 -25.53
C TYR A 59 -31.24 -24.28 -25.20
N ALA A 60 -31.34 -24.91 -24.04
CA ALA A 60 -30.41 -25.94 -23.59
C ALA A 60 -31.12 -26.99 -22.79
N SER A 61 -30.67 -28.23 -22.91
CA SER A 61 -31.19 -29.36 -22.14
C SER A 61 -30.89 -29.24 -20.63
N PRO A 62 -31.69 -29.81 -19.73
CA PRO A 62 -31.41 -29.80 -18.28
C PRO A 62 -30.00 -30.32 -17.96
N LYS A 63 -29.50 -31.29 -18.72
CA LYS A 63 -28.18 -31.89 -18.60
C LYS A 63 -27.07 -30.88 -18.97
N ALA A 64 -27.21 -30.19 -20.10
CA ALA A 64 -26.29 -29.15 -20.52
C ALA A 64 -26.25 -27.96 -19.52
N ARG A 65 -27.42 -27.57 -18.97
CA ARG A 65 -27.48 -26.51 -17.93
C ARG A 65 -26.79 -26.94 -16.63
N LYS A 66 -26.88 -28.21 -16.23
CA LYS A 66 -26.15 -28.74 -15.07
C LYS A 66 -24.67 -28.73 -15.32
N PHE A 67 -24.22 -29.18 -16.46
CA PHE A 67 -22.81 -29.24 -16.87
C PHE A 67 -22.18 -27.85 -16.98
N ALA A 68 -22.90 -26.87 -17.54
CA ALA A 68 -22.44 -25.47 -17.58
C ALA A 68 -22.24 -24.90 -16.17
N ARG A 69 -23.14 -25.20 -15.21
CA ARG A 69 -23.01 -24.76 -13.81
C ARG A 69 -21.81 -25.41 -13.11
N GLU A 70 -21.55 -26.69 -13.35
CA GLU A 70 -20.39 -27.39 -12.78
C GLU A 70 -19.06 -26.82 -13.29
N LEU A 71 -19.03 -26.29 -14.53
CA LEU A 71 -17.86 -25.65 -15.13
C LEU A 71 -17.80 -24.13 -14.93
N GLY A 72 -18.78 -23.52 -14.25
CA GLY A 72 -18.83 -22.08 -14.02
C GLY A 72 -19.04 -21.24 -15.31
N VAL A 73 -19.73 -21.83 -16.32
CA VAL A 73 -19.97 -21.19 -17.62
C VAL A 73 -21.40 -20.66 -17.66
N ASP A 74 -21.58 -19.38 -18.05
CA ASP A 74 -22.89 -18.84 -18.36
C ASP A 74 -23.37 -19.36 -19.71
N ILE A 75 -24.44 -20.15 -19.69
CA ILE A 75 -24.97 -20.84 -20.87
C ILE A 75 -25.45 -19.86 -21.96
N ASN A 76 -25.79 -18.63 -21.59
CA ASN A 76 -26.21 -17.59 -22.53
C ASN A 76 -25.05 -17.03 -23.37
N GLN A 77 -23.82 -17.34 -23.02
CA GLN A 77 -22.60 -16.97 -23.75
C GLN A 77 -22.13 -18.05 -24.72
N VAL A 78 -22.74 -19.22 -24.67
CA VAL A 78 -22.37 -20.37 -25.51
C VAL A 78 -23.28 -20.43 -26.74
N LEU A 79 -22.70 -20.44 -27.95
CA LEU A 79 -23.43 -20.65 -29.20
C LEU A 79 -23.77 -22.13 -29.34
N GLY A 80 -25.07 -22.44 -29.43
CA GLY A 80 -25.53 -23.81 -29.63
C GLY A 80 -25.34 -24.28 -31.07
N SER A 81 -24.84 -25.51 -31.27
CA SER A 81 -24.58 -26.12 -32.57
C SER A 81 -25.72 -27.00 -33.08
N GLU A 82 -26.73 -27.36 -32.25
CA GLU A 82 -27.84 -28.20 -32.62
C GLU A 82 -28.99 -27.41 -33.28
N LYS A 83 -29.97 -28.11 -33.89
CA LYS A 83 -31.14 -27.50 -34.52
C LYS A 83 -31.81 -26.50 -33.57
N ASP A 84 -32.18 -25.32 -34.10
CA ASP A 84 -32.79 -24.21 -33.38
C ASP A 84 -31.87 -23.53 -32.35
N GLY A 85 -30.52 -23.62 -32.54
CA GLY A 85 -29.57 -22.94 -31.65
C GLY A 85 -29.43 -23.58 -30.27
N ARG A 86 -29.79 -24.86 -30.13
CA ARG A 86 -29.73 -25.56 -28.85
C ARG A 86 -28.32 -25.85 -28.44
N VAL A 87 -27.95 -25.50 -27.20
CA VAL A 87 -26.63 -25.75 -26.60
C VAL A 87 -26.52 -27.16 -26.07
N ILE A 88 -25.49 -27.88 -26.50
CA ILE A 88 -25.14 -29.24 -26.05
C ILE A 88 -23.84 -29.24 -25.22
N GLU A 89 -23.54 -30.33 -24.54
CA GLU A 89 -22.33 -30.44 -23.68
C GLU A 89 -21.03 -30.22 -24.46
N GLU A 90 -20.99 -30.62 -25.73
CA GLU A 90 -19.81 -30.42 -26.59
C GLU A 90 -19.54 -28.93 -26.88
N ASP A 91 -20.57 -28.12 -27.02
CA ASP A 91 -20.44 -26.67 -27.22
C ASP A 91 -19.85 -26.01 -25.97
N ILE A 92 -20.26 -26.45 -24.79
CA ILE A 92 -19.73 -25.96 -23.52
C ILE A 92 -18.26 -26.35 -23.39
N LYS A 93 -17.88 -27.61 -23.77
CA LYS A 93 -16.48 -28.04 -23.78
C LYS A 93 -15.64 -27.23 -24.77
N LYS A 94 -16.13 -27.02 -25.98
CA LYS A 94 -15.47 -26.17 -26.99
C LYS A 94 -15.33 -24.73 -26.49
N PHE A 95 -16.35 -24.18 -25.88
CA PHE A 95 -16.31 -22.84 -25.32
C PHE A 95 -15.28 -22.69 -24.20
N VAL A 96 -15.16 -23.69 -23.31
CA VAL A 96 -14.14 -23.72 -22.24
C VAL A 96 -12.73 -23.91 -22.81
N SER A 97 -12.59 -24.76 -23.84
CA SER A 97 -11.30 -25.00 -24.49
C SER A 97 -10.88 -23.88 -25.44
N SER A 98 -11.82 -23.15 -26.04
CA SER A 98 -11.58 -22.02 -26.93
C SER A 98 -11.49 -20.67 -26.21
N LYS A 99 -11.86 -20.59 -24.92
CA LYS A 99 -11.44 -19.44 -24.12
C LYS A 99 -9.92 -19.48 -24.09
N PRO A 100 -9.20 -18.53 -24.71
CA PRO A 100 -7.83 -18.35 -24.38
C PRO A 100 -7.80 -18.25 -22.85
N LYS A 101 -6.89 -18.96 -22.19
CA LYS A 101 -6.59 -18.71 -20.77
C LYS A 101 -6.52 -17.18 -20.65
N ASN A 102 -7.56 -16.59 -20.10
CA ASN A 102 -7.49 -15.21 -19.70
C ASN A 102 -6.38 -15.17 -18.64
N ILE A 103 -5.15 -15.07 -19.12
CA ILE A 103 -4.25 -14.14 -18.53
C ILE A 103 -5.14 -12.90 -18.40
N VAL A 104 -5.49 -12.55 -17.17
CA VAL A 104 -5.99 -11.22 -16.87
C VAL A 104 -4.99 -10.31 -17.55
N GLU A 105 -5.28 -9.92 -18.80
CA GLU A 105 -4.73 -8.70 -19.33
C GLU A 105 -5.18 -7.67 -18.29
N ILE A 106 -4.30 -7.41 -17.35
CA ILE A 106 -4.25 -6.11 -16.72
C ILE A 106 -4.30 -5.21 -17.94
N LYS A 107 -5.49 -4.63 -18.22
CA LYS A 107 -5.57 -3.51 -19.14
C LYS A 107 -4.44 -2.64 -18.64
N GLU A 108 -3.34 -2.63 -19.38
CA GLU A 108 -2.34 -1.61 -19.23
C GLU A 108 -3.16 -0.33 -19.41
N ASP A 109 -3.58 0.25 -18.28
CA ASP A 109 -3.93 1.65 -18.28
C ASP A 109 -2.82 2.26 -19.09
N LYS A 110 -3.20 2.93 -20.16
CA LYS A 110 -2.30 3.70 -20.99
C LYS A 110 -1.69 4.75 -20.08
N THR A 111 -0.80 4.30 -19.16
CA THR A 111 0.15 5.16 -18.53
C THR A 111 0.81 5.84 -19.70
N ASN A 112 0.56 7.13 -19.85
CA ASN A 112 1.23 7.98 -20.81
C ASN A 112 2.72 7.65 -20.67
N LYS A 113 3.22 6.75 -21.52
CA LYS A 113 4.65 6.54 -21.67
C LYS A 113 5.12 7.88 -22.17
N ILE A 114 5.70 8.66 -21.26
CA ILE A 114 6.47 9.84 -21.63
C ILE A 114 7.52 9.29 -22.57
N LYS A 115 7.30 9.45 -23.87
CA LYS A 115 8.31 9.13 -24.87
C LYS A 115 9.38 10.18 -24.70
N ASN A 116 10.56 9.74 -24.33
CA ASN A 116 11.70 10.64 -24.36
C ASN A 116 11.83 11.16 -25.79
N GLU A 117 11.90 12.48 -25.97
CA GLU A 117 12.07 13.13 -27.25
C GLU A 117 13.52 12.99 -27.77
N PHE A 118 14.40 12.37 -26.99
CA PHE A 118 15.83 12.20 -27.25
C PHE A 118 16.30 10.81 -26.84
N GLU A 119 17.40 10.35 -27.44
CA GLU A 119 18.13 9.16 -27.01
C GLU A 119 19.30 9.55 -26.11
N HIS A 120 19.49 8.83 -25.01
CA HIS A 120 20.57 9.14 -24.04
C HIS A 120 21.97 9.03 -24.67
N SER A 121 22.13 8.16 -25.66
CA SER A 121 23.37 7.98 -26.48
C SER A 121 23.83 9.26 -27.20
N ASP A 122 22.92 10.19 -27.46
CA ASP A 122 23.24 11.47 -28.11
C ASP A 122 24.04 12.42 -27.20
N PHE A 123 24.03 12.15 -25.88
CA PHE A 123 24.68 13.01 -24.87
C PHE A 123 25.95 12.42 -24.26
N GLY A 124 26.27 11.15 -24.57
CA GLY A 124 27.49 10.51 -24.08
C GLY A 124 27.38 8.98 -23.99
N GLU A 125 28.41 8.35 -23.43
CA GLU A 125 28.39 6.90 -23.21
C GLU A 125 27.32 6.49 -22.22
N ILE A 126 26.61 5.41 -22.54
CA ILE A 126 25.55 4.85 -21.71
C ILE A 126 25.83 3.39 -21.35
N GLU A 127 25.44 2.99 -20.16
CA GLU A 127 25.45 1.60 -19.72
C GLU A 127 24.00 1.19 -19.36
N ALA A 128 23.46 0.20 -20.07
CA ALA A 128 22.15 -0.36 -19.76
C ALA A 128 22.29 -1.51 -18.76
N LYS A 129 21.56 -1.42 -17.63
CA LYS A 129 21.52 -2.47 -16.59
C LYS A 129 20.11 -3.00 -16.38
N ASP A 130 19.98 -4.32 -16.26
CA ASP A 130 18.73 -4.94 -15.92
C ASP A 130 18.29 -4.61 -14.49
N ILE A 131 17.01 -4.26 -14.32
CA ILE A 131 16.41 -4.01 -13.01
C ILE A 131 16.04 -5.36 -12.40
N PRO A 132 16.50 -5.69 -11.17
CA PRO A 132 16.13 -6.91 -10.47
C PRO A 132 14.61 -7.07 -10.33
N ARG A 133 14.15 -8.33 -10.38
CA ARG A 133 12.71 -8.65 -10.30
C ARG A 133 12.03 -8.06 -9.06
N VAL A 134 12.68 -8.08 -7.91
CA VAL A 134 12.14 -7.51 -6.67
C VAL A 134 11.91 -6.02 -6.82
N LYS A 135 12.85 -5.27 -7.41
CA LYS A 135 12.71 -3.84 -7.68
C LYS A 135 11.58 -3.55 -8.67
N LYS A 136 11.42 -4.36 -9.72
CA LYS A 136 10.30 -4.22 -10.67
C LYS A 136 8.94 -4.40 -9.99
N LEU A 137 8.81 -5.40 -9.12
CA LEU A 137 7.56 -5.64 -8.38
C LEU A 137 7.30 -4.55 -7.34
N SER A 138 8.30 -4.20 -6.52
CA SER A 138 8.14 -3.18 -5.47
C SER A 138 7.83 -1.80 -6.04
N SER A 139 8.35 -1.44 -7.23
CA SER A 139 8.05 -0.15 -7.86
C SER A 139 6.56 0.01 -8.14
N VAL A 140 5.91 -1.03 -8.66
CA VAL A 140 4.45 -1.01 -8.94
C VAL A 140 3.66 -0.82 -7.65
N TYR A 141 4.00 -1.59 -6.59
CA TYR A 141 3.32 -1.47 -5.29
C TYR A 141 3.54 -0.10 -4.64
N LEU A 142 4.76 0.41 -4.66
CA LEU A 142 5.09 1.71 -4.08
C LEU A 142 4.44 2.86 -4.86
N THR A 143 4.42 2.80 -6.19
CA THR A 143 3.72 3.79 -7.01
C THR A 143 2.22 3.78 -6.70
N ASN A 144 1.59 2.61 -6.62
CA ASN A 144 0.18 2.49 -6.25
C ASN A 144 -0.09 3.07 -4.84
N SER A 145 0.74 2.74 -3.86
CA SER A 145 0.63 3.29 -2.50
C SER A 145 0.73 4.82 -2.50
N TRP A 146 1.71 5.37 -3.23
CA TRP A 146 1.94 6.81 -3.30
C TRP A 146 0.78 7.56 -3.95
N THR A 147 0.20 7.02 -5.01
CA THR A 147 -0.90 7.66 -5.75
C THR A 147 -2.26 7.50 -5.08
N THR A 148 -2.45 6.42 -4.30
CA THR A 148 -3.74 6.09 -3.70
C THR A 148 -3.89 6.68 -2.30
N ILE A 149 -2.81 6.79 -1.53
CA ILE A 149 -2.85 7.22 -0.12
C ILE A 149 -2.39 8.67 -0.01
N PRO A 150 -3.24 9.60 0.48
CA PRO A 150 -2.81 10.95 0.85
C PRO A 150 -1.83 10.87 2.04
N HIS A 151 -0.55 11.11 1.80
CA HIS A 151 0.47 11.04 2.84
C HIS A 151 0.57 12.35 3.62
N VAL A 152 0.57 12.22 4.95
CA VAL A 152 0.90 13.32 5.89
C VAL A 152 2.02 12.83 6.78
N THR A 153 3.09 13.61 6.91
CA THR A 153 4.26 13.28 7.72
C THR A 153 4.33 14.17 8.95
N ASN A 154 4.42 13.55 10.12
CA ASN A 154 4.75 14.22 11.37
C ASN A 154 6.15 13.79 11.79
N HIS A 155 6.95 14.75 12.26
CA HIS A 155 8.27 14.50 12.82
C HIS A 155 8.24 14.81 14.31
N ASP A 156 8.91 13.95 15.08
CA ASP A 156 9.06 14.12 16.53
C ASP A 156 10.38 13.47 16.97
N GLU A 157 10.86 13.83 18.14
CA GLU A 157 12.09 13.31 18.71
C GLU A 157 11.81 12.69 20.07
N ALA A 158 12.52 11.61 20.39
CA ALA A 158 12.41 10.94 21.67
C ALA A 158 13.80 10.64 22.23
N ASP A 159 14.05 11.01 23.47
CA ASP A 159 15.25 10.61 24.20
C ASP A 159 15.17 9.13 24.57
N ILE A 160 16.09 8.34 24.03
CA ILE A 160 16.20 6.90 24.30
C ILE A 160 17.41 6.55 25.16
N THR A 161 18.07 7.54 25.79
CA THR A 161 19.31 7.34 26.56
C THR A 161 19.17 6.26 27.63
N GLU A 162 18.09 6.28 28.40
CA GLU A 162 17.85 5.27 29.45
C GLU A 162 17.64 3.88 28.85
N ILE A 163 16.92 3.78 27.72
CA ILE A 163 16.70 2.50 27.01
C ILE A 163 18.03 1.95 26.49
N GLU A 164 18.89 2.80 25.93
CA GLU A 164 20.21 2.39 25.43
C GLU A 164 21.15 1.95 26.56
N ASN A 165 21.17 2.67 27.69
CA ASN A 165 21.89 2.28 28.89
C ASN A 165 21.42 0.92 29.41
N PHE A 166 20.10 0.74 29.53
CA PHE A 166 19.51 -0.54 29.92
C PHE A 166 19.89 -1.65 28.94
N ARG A 167 19.70 -1.43 27.61
CA ARG A 167 20.03 -2.41 26.58
C ARG A 167 21.51 -2.85 26.60
N SER A 168 22.41 -1.91 26.80
CA SER A 168 23.86 -2.16 26.85
C SER A 168 24.33 -2.86 28.14
N SER A 169 23.55 -2.73 29.23
CA SER A 169 23.81 -3.40 30.51
C SER A 169 23.32 -4.86 30.56
N LEU A 170 22.51 -5.29 29.57
CA LEU A 170 21.93 -6.63 29.58
C LEU A 170 23.00 -7.72 29.43
N THR A 171 23.06 -8.58 30.42
CA THR A 171 23.95 -9.76 30.47
C THR A 171 23.11 -11.01 30.77
N ASP A 172 23.55 -12.15 30.27
CA ASP A 172 22.98 -13.43 30.61
C ASP A 172 23.39 -13.81 32.03
N ILE A 173 22.40 -14.12 32.88
CA ILE A 173 22.63 -14.40 34.31
C ILE A 173 23.44 -15.68 34.51
N TYR A 174 23.36 -16.61 33.59
CA TYR A 174 24.04 -17.92 33.69
C TYR A 174 25.43 -17.94 33.08
N THR A 175 25.60 -17.24 31.92
CA THR A 175 26.85 -17.24 31.18
C THR A 175 27.72 -16.01 31.43
N GLY A 176 27.14 -14.93 31.95
CA GLY A 176 27.82 -13.63 32.10
C GLY A 176 28.08 -12.91 30.76
N GLU A 177 27.64 -13.48 29.64
CA GLU A 177 27.84 -12.90 28.32
C GLU A 177 26.83 -11.77 28.05
N LYS A 178 27.23 -10.75 27.28
CA LYS A 178 26.37 -9.66 26.87
C LYS A 178 25.27 -10.15 25.92
N ILE A 179 24.02 -9.91 26.30
CA ILE A 179 22.87 -10.19 25.44
C ILE A 179 22.73 -9.08 24.39
N LYS A 180 22.96 -9.41 23.12
CA LYS A 180 22.84 -8.46 22.00
C LYS A 180 21.37 -8.33 21.58
N ILE A 181 20.67 -7.31 22.11
CA ILE A 181 19.30 -6.95 21.69
C ILE A 181 19.37 -5.72 20.79
N THR A 182 18.64 -5.75 19.68
CA THR A 182 18.54 -4.59 18.78
C THR A 182 17.57 -3.54 19.34
N PRO A 183 17.85 -2.22 19.22
CA PRO A 183 16.93 -1.16 19.63
C PRO A 183 15.54 -1.33 19.01
N LEU A 184 15.50 -1.82 17.77
CA LEU A 184 14.25 -2.06 17.03
C LEU A 184 13.29 -3.01 17.77
N ALA A 185 13.79 -3.98 18.57
CA ALA A 185 12.93 -4.87 19.36
C ALA A 185 12.14 -4.12 20.45
N PHE A 186 12.73 -3.07 21.05
CA PHE A 186 12.04 -2.17 21.99
C PHE A 186 11.02 -1.31 21.26
N ILE A 187 11.38 -0.75 20.10
CA ILE A 187 10.50 0.07 19.28
C ILE A 187 9.26 -0.73 18.85
N ILE A 188 9.42 -2.00 18.45
CA ILE A 188 8.29 -2.89 18.13
C ILE A 188 7.35 -3.02 19.33
N LYS A 189 7.86 -3.19 20.55
CA LYS A 189 7.00 -3.30 21.75
C LYS A 189 6.29 -1.99 22.05
N ALA A 190 6.95 -0.86 21.93
CA ALA A 190 6.35 0.46 22.08
C ALA A 190 5.24 0.69 21.04
N LEU A 191 5.52 0.36 19.76
CA LEU A 191 4.53 0.46 18.69
C LEU A 191 3.30 -0.42 18.97
N VAL A 192 3.50 -1.66 19.40
CA VAL A 192 2.38 -2.55 19.77
C VAL A 192 1.55 -1.97 20.90
N ALA A 193 2.17 -1.35 21.92
CA ALA A 193 1.45 -0.68 23.00
C ALA A 193 0.63 0.51 22.48
N SER A 194 1.20 1.30 21.58
CA SER A 194 0.53 2.42 20.93
C SER A 194 -0.66 1.97 20.06
N LEU A 195 -0.50 0.92 19.27
CA LEU A 195 -1.57 0.36 18.42
C LEU A 195 -2.72 -0.22 19.25
N LYS A 196 -2.46 -0.72 20.46
CA LYS A 196 -3.51 -1.12 21.40
C LYS A 196 -4.29 0.08 21.94
N LYS A 197 -3.61 1.19 22.21
CA LYS A 197 -4.22 2.43 22.71
C LYS A 197 -4.98 3.17 21.60
N PHE A 198 -4.49 3.10 20.36
CA PHE A 198 -5.05 3.78 19.19
C PHE A 198 -5.37 2.77 18.07
N PRO A 199 -6.47 2.01 18.19
CA PRO A 199 -6.79 0.93 17.25
C PRO A 199 -7.02 1.36 15.81
N SER A 200 -7.36 2.63 15.57
CA SER A 200 -7.50 3.18 14.21
C SER A 200 -6.21 3.09 13.39
N PHE A 201 -5.05 3.16 14.03
CA PHE A 201 -3.76 2.96 13.37
C PHE A 201 -3.45 1.46 13.08
N ASN A 202 -4.18 0.54 13.73
CA ASN A 202 -4.10 -0.88 13.44
C ASN A 202 -5.26 -1.33 12.54
N SER A 203 -5.41 -0.66 11.42
CA SER A 203 -6.52 -0.88 10.50
C SER A 203 -6.06 -0.97 9.04
N SER A 204 -6.99 -1.23 8.17
CA SER A 204 -6.86 -1.03 6.72
C SER A 204 -8.15 -0.46 6.14
N ILE A 205 -8.00 0.31 5.07
CA ILE A 205 -9.09 0.82 4.27
C ILE A 205 -8.93 0.17 2.89
N ASP A 206 -9.63 -0.94 2.70
CA ASP A 206 -9.52 -1.73 1.47
C ASP A 206 -10.34 -1.09 0.33
N GLU A 207 -11.51 -0.50 0.69
CA GLU A 207 -12.41 0.17 -0.24
C GLU A 207 -12.96 1.45 0.38
N ILE A 208 -12.51 2.59 -0.10
CA ILE A 208 -12.96 3.92 0.38
C ILE A 208 -14.45 4.12 0.10
N GLU A 209 -14.91 3.68 -1.07
CA GLU A 209 -16.32 3.83 -1.50
C GLU A 209 -17.32 3.10 -0.58
N SER A 210 -16.90 2.00 0.02
CA SER A 210 -17.73 1.24 0.98
C SER A 210 -17.90 1.95 2.32
N GLY A 211 -17.09 2.97 2.61
CA GLY A 211 -17.09 3.71 3.88
C GLY A 211 -16.73 2.85 5.10
N LYS A 212 -16.08 1.70 4.89
CA LYS A 212 -15.73 0.74 5.94
C LYS A 212 -14.24 0.70 6.17
N MET A 213 -13.86 0.69 7.44
CA MET A 213 -12.49 0.49 7.91
C MET A 213 -12.40 -0.84 8.66
N THR A 214 -11.43 -1.68 8.29
CA THR A 214 -11.18 -2.97 8.92
C THR A 214 -10.20 -2.80 10.08
N LEU A 215 -10.68 -2.89 11.34
CA LEU A 215 -9.83 -2.88 12.54
C LEU A 215 -9.22 -4.26 12.76
N LYS A 216 -7.90 -4.34 12.77
CA LYS A 216 -7.15 -5.58 12.98
C LYS A 216 -7.05 -5.88 14.47
N LYS A 217 -7.32 -7.13 14.87
CA LYS A 217 -7.17 -7.59 16.25
C LYS A 217 -5.85 -8.33 16.49
N TYR A 218 -5.03 -8.44 15.47
CA TYR A 218 -3.68 -9.01 15.50
C TYR A 218 -2.63 -7.90 15.36
N PHE A 219 -1.39 -8.21 15.76
CA PHE A 219 -0.27 -7.25 15.73
C PHE A 219 0.90 -7.89 14.97
N HIS A 220 0.88 -7.74 13.64
CA HIS A 220 1.91 -8.21 12.72
C HIS A 220 2.70 -7.01 12.20
N ILE A 221 3.88 -6.82 12.74
CA ILE A 221 4.69 -5.62 12.44
C ILE A 221 5.59 -5.88 11.24
N GLY A 222 5.42 -5.08 10.19
CA GLY A 222 6.29 -5.07 9.03
C GLY A 222 7.63 -4.43 9.35
N ILE A 223 8.71 -5.00 8.85
CA ILE A 223 10.05 -4.43 9.00
C ILE A 223 10.64 -4.23 7.61
N ALA A 224 10.98 -3.00 7.27
CA ALA A 224 11.65 -2.72 6.02
C ALA A 224 13.09 -3.22 6.05
N VAL A 225 13.41 -4.17 5.19
CA VAL A 225 14.74 -4.77 5.06
C VAL A 225 15.30 -4.43 3.69
N ASP A 226 16.41 -3.72 3.66
CA ASP A 226 17.17 -3.49 2.44
C ASP A 226 17.97 -4.74 2.07
N THR A 227 17.87 -5.10 0.78
CA THR A 227 18.59 -6.25 0.22
C THR A 227 19.25 -5.86 -1.11
N PRO A 228 20.30 -6.56 -1.55
CA PRO A 228 20.93 -6.30 -2.84
C PRO A 228 19.95 -6.33 -4.03
N ASN A 229 18.85 -7.08 -3.89
CA ASN A 229 17.83 -7.23 -4.92
C ASN A 229 16.70 -6.20 -4.83
N GLY A 230 16.62 -5.42 -3.77
CA GLY A 230 15.60 -4.41 -3.50
C GLY A 230 15.01 -4.52 -2.10
N LEU A 231 14.09 -3.61 -1.79
CA LEU A 231 13.43 -3.53 -0.49
C LEU A 231 12.40 -4.66 -0.32
N MET A 232 12.44 -5.32 0.83
CA MET A 232 11.47 -6.33 1.24
C MET A 232 10.90 -5.96 2.62
N VAL A 233 9.61 -6.26 2.84
CA VAL A 233 8.91 -5.90 4.09
C VAL A 233 8.28 -7.14 4.73
N PRO A 234 9.08 -8.03 5.32
CA PRO A 234 8.58 -9.18 6.07
C PRO A 234 7.79 -8.75 7.31
N LYS A 235 6.92 -9.62 7.81
CA LYS A 235 6.06 -9.37 8.96
C LYS A 235 6.50 -10.21 10.16
N ILE A 236 6.81 -9.55 11.26
CA ILE A 236 6.97 -10.18 12.57
C ILE A 236 5.58 -10.43 13.15
N ARG A 237 5.13 -11.67 13.10
CA ARG A 237 3.76 -12.04 13.48
C ARG A 237 3.58 -12.08 14.98
N ASN A 238 2.37 -11.70 15.45
CA ASN A 238 1.98 -11.74 16.87
C ASN A 238 3.02 -11.10 17.81
N ALA A 239 3.54 -9.93 17.42
CA ALA A 239 4.58 -9.21 18.15
C ALA A 239 4.15 -8.84 19.59
N ASN A 240 2.84 -8.73 19.83
CA ASN A 240 2.27 -8.51 21.15
C ASN A 240 2.60 -9.62 22.17
N ASN A 241 2.65 -10.88 21.72
CA ASN A 241 2.84 -12.05 22.58
C ASN A 241 4.32 -12.45 22.75
N LYS A 242 5.24 -11.83 22.01
CA LYS A 242 6.65 -12.17 22.02
C LYS A 242 7.44 -11.35 23.03
N LYS A 243 8.40 -11.97 23.70
CA LYS A 243 9.38 -11.28 24.57
C LYS A 243 10.38 -10.51 23.69
N ILE A 244 11.00 -9.47 24.23
CA ILE A 244 11.98 -8.62 23.51
C ILE A 244 13.17 -9.45 22.99
N SER A 245 13.67 -10.39 23.78
CA SER A 245 14.78 -11.29 23.36
C SER A 245 14.40 -12.15 22.15
N LEU A 246 13.17 -12.68 22.13
CA LEU A 246 12.65 -13.46 20.99
C LEU A 246 12.47 -12.58 19.75
N LEU A 247 11.94 -11.36 19.92
CA LEU A 247 11.80 -10.40 18.83
C LEU A 247 13.17 -10.07 18.20
N SER A 248 14.18 -9.83 19.04
CA SER A 248 15.52 -9.51 18.56
C SER A 248 16.14 -10.67 17.75
N LYS A 249 15.94 -11.92 18.20
CA LYS A 249 16.38 -13.11 17.48
C LYS A 249 15.67 -13.27 16.14
N GLU A 250 14.34 -13.18 16.15
CA GLU A 250 13.50 -13.31 14.95
C GLU A 250 13.80 -12.20 13.92
N LEU A 251 14.04 -10.97 14.37
CA LEU A 251 14.45 -9.86 13.48
C LEU A 251 15.72 -10.20 12.70
N LYS A 252 16.70 -10.79 13.37
CA LYS A 252 17.96 -11.22 12.74
C LYS A 252 17.70 -12.32 11.71
N GLU A 253 16.99 -13.37 12.11
CA GLU A 253 16.66 -14.52 11.25
C GLU A 253 15.88 -14.07 9.99
N VAL A 254 14.84 -13.29 10.17
CA VAL A 254 14.00 -12.78 9.08
C VAL A 254 14.81 -11.86 8.14
N SER A 255 15.68 -11.02 8.68
CA SER A 255 16.55 -10.15 7.88
C SER A 255 17.53 -10.98 7.03
N GLU A 256 18.09 -12.04 7.57
CA GLU A 256 18.99 -12.96 6.84
C GLU A 256 18.23 -13.73 5.74
N LEU A 257 17.01 -14.21 6.04
CA LEU A 257 16.15 -14.87 5.05
C LEU A 257 15.81 -13.95 3.88
N CYS A 258 15.52 -12.67 4.15
CA CYS A 258 15.25 -11.68 3.10
C CYS A 258 16.48 -11.43 2.22
N ARG A 259 17.66 -11.21 2.81
CA ARG A 259 18.90 -10.97 2.06
C ARG A 259 19.26 -12.16 1.17
N ASN A 260 18.97 -13.37 1.63
CA ASN A 260 19.23 -14.61 0.90
C ASN A 260 18.06 -15.01 -0.03
N LEU A 261 16.99 -14.20 -0.15
CA LEU A 261 15.78 -14.48 -0.94
C LEU A 261 15.11 -15.83 -0.56
N LYS A 262 15.25 -16.25 0.71
CA LYS A 262 14.68 -17.49 1.25
C LYS A 262 13.42 -17.28 2.09
N ILE A 263 12.94 -16.03 2.21
CA ILE A 263 11.73 -15.71 2.96
C ILE A 263 10.49 -16.31 2.28
N ASP A 264 9.58 -16.91 3.06
CA ASP A 264 8.31 -17.38 2.51
C ASP A 264 7.47 -16.16 2.07
N LYS A 265 6.90 -16.27 0.89
CA LYS A 265 6.03 -15.24 0.32
C LYS A 265 4.87 -14.86 1.24
N LYS A 266 4.36 -15.80 2.04
CA LYS A 266 3.30 -15.55 3.03
C LYS A 266 3.71 -14.55 4.09
N GLU A 267 4.99 -14.50 4.46
CA GLU A 267 5.49 -13.59 5.50
C GLU A 267 5.57 -12.13 5.04
N LEU A 268 5.30 -11.85 3.78
CA LEU A 268 5.29 -10.49 3.23
C LEU A 268 3.90 -9.82 3.32
N PHE A 269 2.84 -10.56 3.69
CA PHE A 269 1.46 -10.06 3.69
C PHE A 269 0.84 -10.02 5.08
N GLY A 270 -0.28 -9.28 5.20
CA GLY A 270 -1.12 -9.25 6.40
C GLY A 270 -0.52 -8.42 7.54
N GLY A 271 0.19 -7.33 7.22
CA GLY A 271 0.76 -6.42 8.21
C GLY A 271 -0.28 -5.57 8.94
N SER A 272 0.06 -5.18 10.16
CA SER A 272 -0.66 -4.18 10.95
C SER A 272 -0.16 -2.77 10.63
N MET A 273 1.13 -2.57 10.78
CA MET A 273 1.87 -1.33 10.51
C MET A 273 3.33 -1.69 10.24
N THR A 274 3.98 -0.95 9.37
CA THR A 274 5.38 -1.16 9.01
C THR A 274 6.29 -0.20 9.76
N ILE A 275 7.49 -0.68 10.14
CA ILE A 275 8.60 0.14 10.65
C ILE A 275 9.69 0.15 9.58
N THR A 276 10.18 1.33 9.25
CA THR A 276 11.39 1.52 8.45
C THR A 276 12.44 2.27 9.28
N SER A 277 13.65 1.74 9.35
CA SER A 277 14.71 2.32 10.18
C SER A 277 15.93 2.66 9.34
N LEU A 278 16.34 3.92 9.41
CA LEU A 278 17.58 4.45 8.85
C LEU A 278 18.68 4.63 9.90
N GLY A 279 18.46 4.19 11.14
CA GLY A 279 19.40 4.38 12.24
C GLY A 279 20.82 3.82 11.98
N GLY A 280 20.95 2.80 11.11
CA GLY A 280 22.24 2.25 10.68
C GLY A 280 22.90 3.00 9.52
N ILE A 281 22.14 3.80 8.77
CA ILE A 281 22.60 4.53 7.58
C ILE A 281 22.86 6.00 7.95
N GLY A 282 22.01 6.57 8.79
CA GLY A 282 22.02 7.97 9.20
C GLY A 282 20.82 8.74 8.61
N GLY A 283 20.68 9.98 9.05
CA GLY A 283 19.56 10.86 8.69
C GLY A 283 18.58 11.03 9.84
N SER A 284 18.24 12.30 10.13
CA SER A 284 17.31 12.64 11.22
C SER A 284 15.86 12.57 10.76
N PHE A 285 15.58 13.02 9.54
CA PHE A 285 14.21 13.12 9.02
C PHE A 285 14.10 12.50 7.63
N PHE A 286 13.02 11.83 7.37
CA PHE A 286 12.66 11.28 6.06
C PHE A 286 11.17 10.96 6.00
N THR A 287 10.62 10.84 4.81
CA THR A 287 9.22 10.55 4.58
C THR A 287 9.08 9.16 3.96
N PRO A 288 8.76 8.12 4.73
CA PRO A 288 8.53 6.79 4.18
C PRO A 288 7.19 6.70 3.48
N ILE A 289 7.11 5.83 2.47
CA ILE A 289 5.86 5.53 1.76
C ILE A 289 5.09 4.46 2.55
N ILE A 290 3.81 4.72 2.83
CA ILE A 290 2.92 3.78 3.52
C ILE A 290 2.75 2.53 2.65
N ASN A 291 2.85 1.36 3.27
CA ASN A 291 2.71 0.08 2.58
C ASN A 291 1.24 -0.33 2.50
N PHE A 292 0.57 -0.03 1.39
CA PHE A 292 -0.84 -0.39 1.19
C PHE A 292 -1.12 -1.88 1.51
N PRO A 293 -2.22 -2.26 2.20
CA PRO A 293 -3.35 -1.43 2.68
C PRO A 293 -3.19 -0.94 4.14
N GLU A 294 -1.97 -0.83 4.66
CA GLU A 294 -1.71 -0.24 5.96
C GLU A 294 -2.05 1.26 5.93
N VAL A 295 -2.43 1.83 7.07
CA VAL A 295 -2.84 3.25 7.16
C VAL A 295 -1.72 4.16 7.68
N ALA A 296 -0.63 3.58 8.15
CA ALA A 296 0.51 4.33 8.68
C ALA A 296 1.81 3.52 8.56
N ILE A 297 2.93 4.24 8.61
CA ILE A 297 4.29 3.69 8.68
C ILE A 297 5.10 4.48 9.68
N LEU A 298 5.91 3.80 10.50
CA LEU A 298 6.82 4.44 11.45
C LEU A 298 8.22 4.52 10.84
N GLY A 299 8.70 5.75 10.62
CA GLY A 299 10.09 6.02 10.26
C GLY A 299 10.94 6.24 11.52
N VAL A 300 12.10 5.58 11.60
CA VAL A 300 13.05 5.74 12.70
C VAL A 300 14.37 6.24 12.13
N GLY A 301 14.71 7.48 12.45
CA GLY A 301 15.99 8.11 12.16
C GLY A 301 17.09 7.73 13.16
N LYS A 302 18.13 8.55 13.17
CA LYS A 302 19.25 8.43 14.10
C LYS A 302 19.16 9.54 15.15
#